data_057aeed688e05a41a0d6df84615e20d2
#
_entry.id   057aeed688e05a41a0d6df84615e20d2
#
_cell.length_a   1.000
_cell.length_b   1.000
_cell.length_c   1.000
_cell.angle_alpha   90.00
_cell.angle_beta   90.00
_cell.angle_gamma   90.00
#
_symmetry.space_group_name_H-M   'P 1'
#
loop_
_entity.id
_entity.type
_entity.pdbx_description
1 polymer ?
#
loop_
_entity_poly.entity_id
_entity_poly.type
_entity_poly.pdbx_seq_one_letter_code
_entity_poly.pdbx_strand_id
1 'polypeptide(L)'
;MREHKNFWDRNAGLYDCFMRKDRAVYEKMYELIRPVVKDKTVLEVATGTGLIAKHIVKSAAHIEATDASPEMITEAKRGNYSAKLHFSVQDMFSLPYASKSFDVV
;
A
#
# COMPACT_ATOMS: atom_id res chain seq x y z
N MET A 1 -20.93 4.36 2.36
CA MET A 1 -19.53 4.52 2.87
C MET A 1 -19.19 3.52 3.96
N ARG A 2 -19.96 3.52 5.06
CA ARG A 2 -19.70 2.59 6.16
C ARG A 2 -19.88 1.13 5.75
N GLU A 3 -20.91 0.80 5.00
CA GLU A 3 -21.15 -0.55 4.52
C GLU A 3 -20.06 -1.02 3.58
N HIS A 4 -19.59 -0.14 2.69
CA HIS A 4 -18.51 -0.43 1.77
C HIS A 4 -17.22 -0.73 2.53
N LYS A 5 -16.90 0.07 3.55
CA LYS A 5 -15.74 -0.16 4.40
C LYS A 5 -15.85 -1.51 5.11
N ASN A 6 -17.02 -1.84 5.68
CA ASN A 6 -17.24 -3.12 6.36
C ASN A 6 -17.06 -4.31 5.42
N PHE A 7 -17.52 -4.16 4.16
CA PHE A 7 -17.32 -5.21 3.15
C PHE A 7 -15.83 -5.49 2.94
N TRP A 8 -15.04 -4.44 2.70
CA TRP A 8 -13.62 -4.60 2.45
C TRP A 8 -12.87 -5.08 3.69
N ASP A 9 -13.28 -4.63 4.88
CA ASP A 9 -12.71 -5.09 6.14
C ASP A 9 -12.84 -6.60 6.30
N ARG A 10 -14.02 -7.15 5.99
CA ARG A 10 -14.28 -8.58 6.14
C ARG A 10 -13.69 -9.44 5.02
N ASN A 11 -13.39 -8.83 3.88
CA ASN A 11 -12.97 -9.56 2.68
C ASN A 11 -11.57 -9.19 2.21
N ALA A 12 -10.71 -8.70 3.12
CA ALA A 12 -9.37 -8.25 2.76
C ALA A 12 -8.56 -9.35 2.05
N GLY A 13 -8.59 -10.59 2.58
CA GLY A 13 -7.89 -11.70 1.94
C GLY A 13 -8.45 -12.06 0.56
N LEU A 14 -9.77 -11.98 0.43
CA LEU A 14 -10.44 -12.25 -0.85
C LEU A 14 -10.10 -11.16 -1.88
N TYR A 15 -10.07 -9.92 -1.44
CA TYR A 15 -9.67 -8.79 -2.30
C TYR A 15 -8.26 -9.00 -2.86
N ASP A 16 -7.32 -9.36 -2.01
CA ASP A 16 -5.95 -9.62 -2.43
C ASP A 16 -5.88 -10.78 -3.44
N CYS A 17 -6.60 -11.86 -3.18
CA CYS A 17 -6.69 -13.00 -4.08
C CYS A 17 -7.27 -12.61 -5.44
N PHE A 18 -8.32 -11.78 -5.45
CA PHE A 18 -8.93 -11.27 -6.67
C PHE A 18 -7.95 -10.44 -7.49
N MET A 19 -7.20 -9.56 -6.83
CA MET A 19 -6.22 -8.70 -7.50
C MET A 19 -5.11 -9.50 -8.18
N ARG A 20 -4.76 -10.67 -7.64
CA ARG A 20 -3.72 -11.52 -8.22
C ARG A 20 -4.08 -12.14 -9.55
N LYS A 21 -5.37 -12.17 -9.92
CA LYS A 21 -5.81 -12.72 -11.21
C LYS A 21 -5.30 -11.90 -12.40
N ASP A 22 -5.04 -10.60 -12.18
CA ASP A 22 -4.54 -9.71 -13.22
C ASP A 22 -3.01 -9.54 -13.13
N ARG A 23 -2.31 -10.62 -12.89
CA ARG A 23 -0.88 -10.61 -12.61
C ARG A 23 -0.05 -9.89 -13.66
N ALA A 24 -0.31 -10.13 -14.95
CA ALA A 24 0.45 -9.50 -16.03
C ALA A 24 0.30 -7.98 -16.03
N VAL A 25 -0.89 -7.49 -15.75
CA VAL A 25 -1.16 -6.04 -15.67
C VAL A 25 -0.39 -5.42 -14.51
N TYR A 26 -0.40 -6.09 -13.35
CA TYR A 26 0.31 -5.60 -12.17
C TYR A 26 1.82 -5.64 -12.36
N GLU A 27 2.36 -6.67 -13.00
CA GLU A 27 3.80 -6.73 -13.29
C GLU A 27 4.23 -5.55 -14.16
N LYS A 28 3.43 -5.21 -15.17
CA LYS A 28 3.71 -4.05 -16.02
C LYS A 28 3.66 -2.75 -15.23
N MET A 29 2.69 -2.63 -14.31
CA MET A 29 2.57 -1.46 -13.45
C MET A 29 3.80 -1.30 -12.54
N TYR A 30 4.27 -2.40 -11.96
CA TYR A 30 5.49 -2.37 -11.14
C TYR A 30 6.70 -1.90 -11.93
N GLU A 31 6.86 -2.36 -13.18
CA GLU A 31 7.94 -1.93 -14.05
C GLU A 31 7.92 -0.42 -14.29
N LEU A 32 6.72 0.16 -14.41
CA LEU A 32 6.56 1.60 -14.62
C LEU A 32 6.80 2.41 -13.35
N ILE A 33 6.45 1.86 -12.19
CA ILE A 33 6.56 2.55 -10.91
C ILE A 33 7.98 2.53 -10.36
N ARG A 34 8.69 1.41 -10.48
CA ARG A 34 10.03 1.25 -9.87
C ARG A 34 11.00 2.38 -10.18
N PRO A 35 11.13 2.86 -11.43
CA PRO A 35 12.03 3.99 -11.71
C PRO A 35 11.60 5.29 -11.03
N VAL A 36 10.30 5.49 -10.88
CA VAL A 36 9.75 6.70 -10.26
C VAL A 36 10.08 6.75 -8.77
N VAL A 37 10.04 5.61 -8.09
CA VAL A 37 10.25 5.54 -6.63
C VAL A 37 11.68 5.22 -6.24
N LYS A 38 12.56 4.99 -7.20
CA LYS A 38 13.94 4.56 -6.92
C LYS A 38 14.65 5.53 -5.98
N ASP A 39 15.10 5.01 -4.84
CA ASP A 39 15.82 5.74 -3.80
C ASP A 39 15.02 6.92 -3.21
N LYS A 40 13.70 6.87 -3.32
CA LYS A 40 12.83 7.94 -2.84
C LYS A 40 12.01 7.52 -1.63
N THR A 41 11.58 8.51 -0.84
CA THR A 41 10.60 8.31 0.22
C THR A 41 9.21 8.41 -0.36
N VAL A 42 8.37 7.42 -0.08
CA VAL A 42 7.08 7.25 -0.73
C VAL A 42 5.96 7.18 0.30
N LEU A 43 4.88 7.90 0.04
CA LEU A 43 3.62 7.75 0.77
C LEU A 43 2.60 7.11 -0.19
N GLU A 44 2.07 5.96 0.18
CA GLU A 44 0.97 5.33 -0.55
C GLU A 44 -0.30 5.44 0.29
N VAL A 45 -1.36 5.98 -0.31
CA VAL A 45 -2.69 6.02 0.31
C VAL A 45 -3.55 4.95 -0.33
N ALA A 46 -4.50 4.42 0.43
CA ALA A 46 -5.37 3.34 -0.01
C ALA A 46 -4.58 2.10 -0.49
N THR A 47 -3.59 1.70 0.30
CA THR A 47 -2.68 0.58 -0.05
C THR A 47 -3.39 -0.77 -0.10
N GLY A 48 -4.56 -0.91 0.52
CA GLY A 48 -5.27 -2.20 0.62
C GLY A 48 -4.42 -3.20 1.41
N THR A 49 -4.19 -4.36 0.81
CA THR A 49 -3.36 -5.39 1.42
C THR A 49 -1.87 -5.21 1.14
N GLY A 50 -1.48 -4.07 0.58
CA GLY A 50 -0.08 -3.73 0.38
C GLY A 50 0.58 -4.39 -0.82
N LEU A 51 -0.20 -4.85 -1.79
CA LEU A 51 0.33 -5.60 -2.93
C LEU A 51 1.37 -4.79 -3.71
N ILE A 52 1.05 -3.55 -4.06
CA ILE A 52 1.97 -2.68 -4.81
C ILE A 52 3.19 -2.35 -3.96
N ALA A 53 2.98 -1.88 -2.73
CA ALA A 53 4.07 -1.50 -1.84
C ALA A 53 5.09 -2.63 -1.64
N LYS A 54 4.60 -3.85 -1.43
CA LYS A 54 5.46 -5.03 -1.23
C LYS A 54 6.32 -5.34 -2.45
N HIS A 55 5.81 -5.07 -3.66
CA HIS A 55 6.53 -5.34 -4.90
C HIS A 55 7.53 -4.26 -5.27
N ILE A 56 7.34 -3.03 -4.81
CA ILE A 56 8.22 -1.92 -5.18
C ILE A 56 9.19 -1.49 -4.08
N VAL A 57 9.05 -2.02 -2.86
CA VAL A 57 9.79 -1.55 -1.69
C VAL A 57 11.30 -1.66 -1.85
N LYS A 58 11.79 -2.66 -2.57
CA LYS A 58 13.24 -2.82 -2.77
C LYS A 58 13.85 -1.66 -3.55
N SER A 59 13.07 -1.03 -4.42
CA SER A 59 13.52 0.12 -5.22
C SER A 59 13.48 1.42 -4.44
N ALA A 60 12.58 1.58 -3.48
CA ALA A 60 12.40 2.81 -2.72
C ALA A 60 13.38 2.94 -1.57
N ALA A 61 13.59 4.15 -1.09
CA ALA A 61 14.33 4.39 0.15
C ALA A 61 13.49 4.04 1.37
N HIS A 62 12.20 4.41 1.35
CA HIS A 62 11.24 4.11 2.42
C HIS A 62 9.82 4.26 1.88
N ILE A 63 8.91 3.43 2.34
CA ILE A 63 7.49 3.52 2.00
C ILE A 63 6.65 3.53 3.27
N GLU A 64 5.83 4.58 3.42
CA GLU A 64 4.71 4.61 4.36
C GLU A 64 3.46 4.26 3.56
N ALA A 65 2.85 3.12 3.84
CA ALA A 65 1.66 2.64 3.13
C ALA A 65 0.47 2.66 4.07
N THR A 66 -0.59 3.35 3.69
CA THR A 66 -1.72 3.62 4.56
C THR A 66 -3.03 3.16 3.95
N ASP A 67 -4.00 2.85 4.80
CA ASP A 67 -5.37 2.55 4.40
C ASP A 67 -6.30 2.88 5.55
N ALA A 68 -7.54 3.21 5.25
CA ALA A 68 -8.54 3.49 6.27
C ALA A 68 -9.07 2.21 6.93
N SER A 69 -8.89 1.06 6.29
CA SER A 69 -9.41 -0.22 6.78
C SER A 69 -8.40 -0.92 7.69
N PRO A 70 -8.72 -1.13 8.98
CA PRO A 70 -7.86 -1.89 9.89
C PRO A 70 -7.61 -3.33 9.42
N GLU A 71 -8.61 -3.98 8.82
CA GLU A 71 -8.47 -5.35 8.34
C GLU A 71 -7.54 -5.43 7.15
N MET A 72 -7.57 -4.45 6.24
CA MET A 72 -6.63 -4.36 5.13
C MET A 72 -5.20 -4.21 5.64
N ILE A 73 -4.99 -3.35 6.61
CA ILE A 73 -3.65 -3.13 7.18
C ILE A 73 -3.17 -4.37 7.95
N THR A 74 -4.05 -5.05 8.66
CA THR A 74 -3.69 -6.31 9.33
C THR A 74 -3.20 -7.33 8.31
N GLU A 75 -3.92 -7.48 7.20
CA GLU A 75 -3.53 -8.39 6.12
C GLU A 75 -2.23 -7.93 5.44
N ALA A 76 -2.08 -6.61 5.24
CA ALA A 76 -0.87 -6.05 4.63
C ALA A 76 0.38 -6.34 5.45
N LYS A 77 0.28 -6.28 6.78
CA LYS A 77 1.42 -6.55 7.67
C LYS A 77 1.90 -7.99 7.63
N ARG A 78 1.04 -8.93 7.20
CA ARG A 78 1.44 -10.33 7.12
C ARG A 78 2.53 -10.50 6.07
N GLY A 79 3.61 -11.17 6.46
CA GLY A 79 4.72 -11.44 5.57
C GLY A 79 5.56 -10.21 5.20
N ASN A 80 5.33 -9.07 5.84
CA ASN A 80 6.19 -7.91 5.63
C ASN A 80 7.39 -7.97 6.58
N TYR A 81 8.55 -8.23 6.03
CA TYR A 81 9.80 -8.28 6.78
C TYR A 81 10.77 -7.16 6.41
N SER A 82 10.34 -6.21 5.56
CA SER A 82 11.19 -5.10 5.15
C SER A 82 11.13 -3.95 6.15
N ALA A 83 12.29 -3.53 6.64
CA ALA A 83 12.39 -2.36 7.51
C ALA A 83 12.06 -1.06 6.79
N LYS A 84 12.06 -1.06 5.45
CA LYS A 84 11.77 0.12 4.63
C LYS A 84 10.28 0.33 4.38
N LEU A 85 9.44 -0.65 4.74
CA LEU A 85 8.01 -0.62 4.47
C LEU A 85 7.24 -0.65 5.79
N HIS A 86 6.46 0.41 6.01
CA HIS A 86 5.64 0.56 7.20
C HIS A 86 4.18 0.72 6.82
N PHE A 87 3.30 -0.09 7.42
CA PHE A 87 1.85 -0.02 7.21
C PHE A 87 1.17 0.60 8.42
N SER A 88 0.21 1.50 8.17
CA SER A 88 -0.60 2.08 9.24
C SER A 88 -2.02 2.40 8.78
N VAL A 89 -2.96 2.38 9.73
CA VAL A 89 -4.34 2.80 9.49
C VAL A 89 -4.38 4.31 9.57
N GLN A 90 -4.75 4.98 8.46
CA GLN A 90 -4.81 6.42 8.39
C GLN A 90 -5.99 6.86 7.52
N ASP A 91 -6.58 7.99 7.86
CA ASP A 91 -7.55 8.67 7.01
C ASP A 91 -6.79 9.53 6.00
N MET A 92 -6.99 9.30 4.70
CA MET A 92 -6.29 10.03 3.66
C MET A 92 -6.59 11.54 3.65
N PHE A 93 -7.67 11.94 4.28
CA PHE A 93 -8.06 13.36 4.40
C PHE A 93 -7.52 14.01 5.66
N SER A 94 -6.82 13.27 6.52
CA SER A 94 -6.30 13.77 7.80
C SER A 94 -5.02 13.01 8.16
N LEU A 95 -4.02 13.09 7.27
CA LEU A 95 -2.75 12.39 7.45
C LEU A 95 -1.89 13.12 8.48
N PRO A 96 -1.16 12.36 9.34
CA PRO A 96 -0.35 12.96 10.40
C PRO A 96 1.03 13.45 9.93
N TYR A 97 1.25 13.49 8.62
CA TYR A 97 2.56 13.82 8.06
C TYR A 97 2.65 15.30 7.72
N ALA A 98 3.85 15.87 7.91
CA ALA A 98 4.12 17.24 7.52
C ALA A 98 4.07 17.39 5.99
N SER A 99 3.72 18.59 5.54
CA SER A 99 3.75 18.91 4.11
C SER A 99 5.14 18.65 3.52
N LYS A 100 5.19 18.05 2.35
CA LYS A 100 6.44 17.74 1.62
C LYS A 100 7.38 16.79 2.37
N SER A 101 6.84 15.94 3.28
CA SER A 101 7.67 14.96 3.96
C SER A 101 8.01 13.73 3.10
N PHE A 102 7.38 13.60 1.93
CA PHE A 102 7.63 12.49 1.00
C PHE A 102 7.99 13.02 -0.39
N ASP A 103 8.87 12.30 -1.07
CA ASP A 103 9.28 12.62 -2.43
C ASP A 103 8.19 12.25 -3.46
N VAL A 104 7.46 11.16 -3.19
CA VAL A 104 6.42 10.63 -4.08
C VAL A 104 5.19 10.28 -3.25
N VAL A 105 4.03 10.56 -3.79
CA VAL A 105 2.74 10.21 -3.18
C VAL A 105 1.89 9.43 -4.16
#